data_e77dd619f8d4622ed2541c2530f3e497
#
_entry.id   e77dd619f8d4622ed2541c2530f3e497
#
_cell.length_a   1.000
_cell.length_b   1.000
_cell.length_c   1.000
_cell.angle_alpha   90.00
_cell.angle_beta   90.00
_cell.angle_gamma   90.00
#
_symmetry.space_group_name_H-M   'P 1'
#
loop_
_entity.id
_entity.type
_entity.pdbx_description
1 polymer ?
#
loop_
_entity_poly.entity_id
_entity_poly.type
_entity_poly.pdbx_seq_one_letter_code
_entity_poly.pdbx_strand_id
1 'polypeptide(L)'
;MTRRVLLASLNAGGGHHALRDSFAASLARDPEQQRLEPEVWSSADRFIDWFYSVCVRFLPRFQGKIVELSGEAWALKTAMALSPQLRTEALALLRRKAFDLLVTTHPVQSLTFAQVRRELGLVTPLVLAVPDYGVPATGYYPPLPTLRSDALIVMEESTLEHYRSLGVPEERLHLSGFLTREPFVRVGARVRAEGRDTVRSALKAEVVAALPEFARFDLSRPTLLFLGGSAWTSKTEPLLAEVLADPAVHEAANVVVVAGRDRAFEAGLRARAGEGVHVFGFVAPELLAALMGLADVPVLGSLAPATLQELLEVGLGPLLLFHFIPGSERAHVGYIESQRLGLYVPAAPEMLCRIREMLGLAPSSEQLARARDGFRERARLLRSRSVERALQLPRFLERMLESPEVSRGGARAVG
;
A
#
# COMPACT_ATOMS: atom_id res chain seq x y z
N MET A 1 -13.27 -16.79 25.56
CA MET A 1 -11.95 -17.33 25.15
C MET A 1 -11.39 -16.42 24.07
N THR A 2 -10.16 -16.00 24.20
CA THR A 2 -9.45 -15.21 23.18
C THR A 2 -9.13 -16.10 21.99
N ARG A 3 -9.36 -15.63 20.77
CA ARG A 3 -9.09 -16.32 19.51
C ARG A 3 -7.77 -15.82 18.90
N ARG A 4 -6.89 -16.72 18.56
CA ARG A 4 -5.59 -16.39 17.98
C ARG A 4 -5.69 -16.23 16.47
N VAL A 5 -5.35 -15.05 15.98
CA VAL A 5 -5.40 -14.68 14.56
C VAL A 5 -3.98 -14.51 14.03
N LEU A 6 -3.56 -15.35 13.08
CA LEU A 6 -2.30 -15.15 12.37
C LEU A 6 -2.50 -14.08 11.29
N LEU A 7 -1.70 -13.01 11.36
CA LEU A 7 -1.60 -11.99 10.31
C LEU A 7 -0.29 -12.16 9.55
N ALA A 8 -0.36 -12.71 8.35
CA ALA A 8 0.82 -13.10 7.58
C ALA A 8 1.03 -12.22 6.34
N SER A 9 2.28 -11.83 6.07
CA SER A 9 2.69 -11.08 4.89
C SER A 9 4.01 -11.57 4.30
N LEU A 10 4.25 -11.27 3.02
CA LEU A 10 5.51 -11.51 2.33
C LEU A 10 6.29 -10.22 2.11
N ASN A 11 7.61 -10.37 1.96
CA ASN A 11 8.53 -9.30 1.55
C ASN A 11 8.46 -9.07 0.02
N ALA A 12 7.27 -8.81 -0.51
CA ALA A 12 7.05 -8.45 -1.91
C ALA A 12 6.64 -6.97 -2.02
N GLY A 13 7.57 -6.07 -1.68
CA GLY A 13 7.31 -4.65 -1.52
C GLY A 13 6.69 -4.29 -0.16
N GLY A 14 6.61 -2.98 0.14
CA GLY A 14 6.15 -2.49 1.46
C GLY A 14 4.64 -2.56 1.70
N GLY A 15 3.83 -2.67 0.63
CA GLY A 15 2.37 -2.58 0.71
C GLY A 15 1.71 -3.71 1.52
N HIS A 16 2.19 -4.94 1.35
CA HIS A 16 1.66 -6.09 2.08
C HIS A 16 1.94 -6.03 3.58
N HIS A 17 3.12 -5.55 3.97
CA HIS A 17 3.45 -5.31 5.38
C HIS A 17 2.60 -4.18 5.96
N ALA A 18 2.46 -3.08 5.22
CA ALA A 18 1.64 -1.95 5.67
C ALA A 18 0.18 -2.37 5.90
N LEU A 19 -0.40 -3.18 5.01
CA LEU A 19 -1.75 -3.71 5.19
C LEU A 19 -1.85 -4.63 6.42
N ARG A 20 -0.92 -5.58 6.59
CA ARG A 20 -0.86 -6.45 7.76
C ARG A 20 -0.80 -5.65 9.07
N ASP A 21 0.07 -4.65 9.13
CA ASP A 21 0.27 -3.83 10.33
C ASP A 21 -0.96 -2.95 10.62
N SER A 22 -1.62 -2.47 9.56
CA SER A 22 -2.89 -1.74 9.68
C SER A 22 -4.03 -2.65 10.19
N PHE A 23 -4.07 -3.91 9.76
CA PHE A 23 -4.98 -4.92 10.29
C PHE A 23 -4.74 -5.16 11.79
N ALA A 24 -3.48 -5.40 12.17
CA ALA A 24 -3.11 -5.60 13.57
C ALA A 24 -3.56 -4.41 14.44
N ALA A 25 -3.29 -3.19 13.98
CA ALA A 25 -3.71 -1.97 14.68
C ALA A 25 -5.24 -1.83 14.76
N SER A 26 -5.97 -2.20 13.69
CA SER A 26 -7.43 -2.16 13.68
C SER A 26 -8.04 -3.14 14.70
N LEU A 27 -7.52 -4.36 14.79
CA LEU A 27 -7.99 -5.34 15.78
C LEU A 27 -7.66 -4.95 17.23
N ALA A 28 -6.53 -4.27 17.44
CA ALA A 28 -6.11 -3.82 18.76
C ALA A 28 -6.92 -2.62 19.29
N ARG A 29 -7.62 -1.87 18.43
CA ARG A 29 -8.38 -0.67 18.79
C ARG A 29 -9.78 -0.93 19.31
N ASP A 30 -10.31 -2.13 19.14
CA ASP A 30 -11.68 -2.44 19.58
C ASP A 30 -11.67 -2.95 21.03
N PRO A 31 -11.96 -2.10 22.04
CA PRO A 31 -11.96 -2.49 23.45
C PRO A 31 -13.11 -3.43 23.80
N GLU A 32 -14.20 -3.44 23.03
CA GLU A 32 -15.35 -4.34 23.26
C GLU A 32 -15.10 -5.75 22.70
N GLN A 33 -14.13 -5.90 21.80
CA GLN A 33 -13.83 -7.14 21.09
C GLN A 33 -12.41 -7.66 21.35
N GLN A 34 -11.91 -7.60 22.58
CA GLN A 34 -10.63 -8.25 22.99
C GLN A 34 -10.63 -9.79 22.80
N ARG A 35 -11.50 -10.29 21.90
CA ARG A 35 -11.63 -11.72 21.57
C ARG A 35 -10.64 -12.18 20.52
N LEU A 36 -10.09 -11.24 19.73
CA LEU A 36 -9.14 -11.53 18.66
C LEU A 36 -7.74 -11.07 19.05
N GLU A 37 -6.82 -12.01 19.19
CA GLU A 37 -5.41 -11.75 19.51
C GLU A 37 -4.56 -11.88 18.23
N PRO A 38 -4.12 -10.78 17.61
CA PRO A 38 -3.31 -10.83 16.41
C PRO A 38 -1.87 -11.25 16.70
N GLU A 39 -1.38 -12.25 15.99
CA GLU A 39 0.03 -12.60 15.92
C GLU A 39 0.57 -12.28 14.53
N VAL A 40 1.53 -11.37 14.46
CA VAL A 40 2.14 -10.93 13.19
C VAL A 40 3.27 -11.87 12.78
N TRP A 41 3.24 -12.30 11.52
CA TRP A 41 4.30 -13.12 10.94
C TRP A 41 4.68 -12.66 9.52
N SER A 42 5.95 -12.80 9.22
CA SER A 42 6.49 -12.59 7.87
C SER A 42 7.45 -13.72 7.52
N SER A 43 7.37 -14.19 6.28
CA SER A 43 8.36 -15.14 5.78
C SER A 43 9.74 -14.50 5.66
N ALA A 44 10.77 -15.25 5.98
CA ALA A 44 12.16 -14.90 5.74
C ALA A 44 12.63 -15.26 4.32
N ASP A 45 11.73 -15.65 3.43
CA ASP A 45 12.04 -16.02 2.04
C ASP A 45 12.64 -14.82 1.29
N ARG A 46 13.95 -14.88 1.09
CA ARG A 46 14.73 -13.84 0.40
C ARG A 46 14.60 -13.92 -1.11
N PHE A 47 14.20 -15.06 -1.66
CA PHE A 47 14.09 -15.21 -3.11
C PHE A 47 12.97 -14.35 -3.67
N ILE A 48 11.80 -14.35 -3.03
CA ILE A 48 10.66 -13.52 -3.46
C ILE A 48 11.01 -12.04 -3.40
N ASP A 49 11.62 -11.59 -2.31
CA ASP A 49 12.03 -10.19 -2.14
C ASP A 49 13.07 -9.76 -3.17
N TRP A 50 14.11 -10.58 -3.37
CA TRP A 50 15.14 -10.35 -4.38
C TRP A 50 14.56 -10.32 -5.79
N PHE A 51 13.75 -11.34 -6.14
CA PHE A 51 13.14 -11.45 -7.47
C PHE A 51 12.22 -10.27 -7.76
N TYR A 52 11.36 -9.90 -6.82
CA TYR A 52 10.51 -8.73 -6.93
C TYR A 52 11.33 -7.45 -7.14
N SER A 53 12.36 -7.24 -6.32
CA SER A 53 13.20 -6.05 -6.39
C SER A 53 13.94 -5.94 -7.72
N VAL A 54 14.50 -7.05 -8.24
CA VAL A 54 15.17 -7.09 -9.55
C VAL A 54 14.18 -6.82 -10.67
N CYS A 55 13.02 -7.46 -10.66
CA CYS A 55 12.00 -7.27 -11.69
C CYS A 55 11.49 -5.84 -11.74
N VAL A 56 11.16 -5.25 -10.59
CA VAL A 56 10.67 -3.85 -10.52
C VAL A 56 11.74 -2.87 -11.01
N ARG A 57 12.99 -3.06 -10.60
CA ARG A 57 14.07 -2.13 -10.92
C ARG A 57 14.57 -2.23 -12.37
N PHE A 58 14.79 -3.45 -12.86
CA PHE A 58 15.48 -3.67 -14.12
C PHE A 58 14.58 -4.20 -15.25
N LEU A 59 13.49 -4.88 -14.91
CA LEU A 59 12.63 -5.59 -15.84
C LEU A 59 11.13 -5.28 -15.62
N PRO A 60 10.72 -4.00 -15.52
CA PRO A 60 9.33 -3.66 -15.14
C PRO A 60 8.28 -4.19 -16.13
N ARG A 61 8.61 -4.31 -17.44
CA ARG A 61 7.70 -4.92 -18.43
C ARG A 61 7.54 -6.42 -18.24
N PHE A 62 8.61 -7.11 -17.81
CA PHE A 62 8.58 -8.52 -17.49
C PHE A 62 7.78 -8.77 -16.21
N GLN A 63 7.96 -7.92 -15.20
CA GLN A 63 7.12 -7.92 -14.00
C GLN A 63 5.63 -7.80 -14.35
N GLY A 64 5.27 -6.89 -15.25
CA GLY A 64 3.90 -6.74 -15.72
C GLY A 64 3.33 -8.02 -16.32
N LYS A 65 4.10 -8.71 -17.17
CA LYS A 65 3.69 -10.00 -17.74
C LYS A 65 3.55 -11.11 -16.69
N ILE A 66 4.42 -11.15 -15.69
CA ILE A 66 4.30 -12.12 -14.58
C ILE A 66 2.99 -11.88 -13.82
N VAL A 67 2.64 -10.63 -13.54
CA VAL A 67 1.38 -10.28 -12.87
C VAL A 67 0.17 -10.68 -13.73
N GLU A 68 0.20 -10.40 -15.03
CA GLU A 68 -0.85 -10.84 -15.97
C GLU A 68 -1.02 -12.37 -15.98
N LEU A 69 0.10 -13.11 -15.97
CA LEU A 69 0.08 -14.57 -15.93
C LEU A 69 -0.23 -15.15 -14.54
N SER A 70 -0.25 -14.35 -13.49
CA SER A 70 -0.52 -14.81 -12.12
C SER A 70 -1.93 -15.41 -11.93
N GLY A 71 -2.85 -15.20 -12.88
CA GLY A 71 -4.14 -15.87 -12.93
C GLY A 71 -4.10 -17.30 -13.45
N GLU A 72 -3.00 -17.72 -14.09
CA GLU A 72 -2.87 -19.04 -14.64
C GLU A 72 -2.43 -20.07 -13.61
N ALA A 73 -3.09 -21.23 -13.60
CA ALA A 73 -2.82 -22.28 -12.61
C ALA A 73 -1.35 -22.76 -12.63
N TRP A 74 -0.74 -22.82 -13.82
CA TRP A 74 0.66 -23.23 -13.95
C TRP A 74 1.63 -22.19 -13.37
N ALA A 75 1.35 -20.89 -13.58
CA ALA A 75 2.20 -19.81 -13.08
C ALA A 75 2.17 -19.75 -11.54
N LEU A 76 0.99 -19.94 -10.94
CA LEU A 76 0.84 -20.03 -9.50
C LEU A 76 1.57 -21.23 -8.90
N LYS A 77 1.45 -22.41 -9.52
CA LYS A 77 2.19 -23.60 -9.09
C LYS A 77 3.71 -23.40 -9.20
N THR A 78 4.17 -22.73 -10.29
CA THR A 78 5.59 -22.42 -10.46
C THR A 78 6.07 -21.44 -9.39
N ALA A 79 5.32 -20.37 -9.08
CA ALA A 79 5.66 -19.43 -8.02
C ALA A 79 5.77 -20.12 -6.65
N MET A 80 4.85 -21.06 -6.35
CA MET A 80 4.92 -21.87 -5.11
C MET A 80 6.14 -22.78 -5.09
N ALA A 81 6.47 -23.42 -6.23
CA ALA A 81 7.63 -24.31 -6.35
C ALA A 81 8.96 -23.56 -6.21
N LEU A 82 9.02 -22.31 -6.66
CA LEU A 82 10.18 -21.43 -6.51
C LEU A 82 10.33 -20.83 -5.10
N SER A 83 9.37 -21.07 -4.20
CA SER A 83 9.35 -20.58 -2.82
C SER A 83 9.29 -21.72 -1.80
N PRO A 84 10.23 -22.69 -1.83
CA PRO A 84 10.19 -23.84 -0.94
C PRO A 84 10.41 -23.44 0.54
N GLN A 85 11.15 -22.36 0.78
CA GLN A 85 11.37 -21.83 2.12
C GLN A 85 10.06 -21.36 2.73
N LEU A 86 9.22 -20.60 2.00
CA LEU A 86 7.90 -20.16 2.47
C LEU A 86 7.03 -21.35 2.91
N ARG A 87 7.01 -22.44 2.11
CA ARG A 87 6.26 -23.65 2.47
C ARG A 87 6.80 -24.32 3.73
N THR A 88 8.13 -24.44 3.85
CA THR A 88 8.78 -25.03 5.02
C THR A 88 8.48 -24.23 6.30
N GLU A 89 8.56 -22.91 6.22
CA GLU A 89 8.26 -22.01 7.33
C GLU A 89 6.79 -22.07 7.75
N ALA A 90 5.86 -22.04 6.76
CA ALA A 90 4.42 -22.15 7.02
C ALA A 90 4.07 -23.50 7.68
N LEU A 91 4.67 -24.60 7.20
CA LEU A 91 4.48 -25.92 7.77
C LEU A 91 4.99 -26.00 9.22
N ALA A 92 6.19 -25.48 9.48
CA ALA A 92 6.77 -25.45 10.82
C ALA A 92 5.94 -24.60 11.79
N LEU A 93 5.44 -23.44 11.30
CA LEU A 93 4.58 -22.55 12.09
C LEU A 93 3.27 -23.24 12.49
N LEU A 94 2.52 -23.80 11.53
CA LEU A 94 1.22 -24.41 11.78
C LEU A 94 1.29 -25.73 12.53
N ARG A 95 2.43 -26.44 12.49
CA ARG A 95 2.67 -27.62 13.35
C ARG A 95 2.94 -27.23 14.81
N ARG A 96 3.60 -26.10 15.03
CA ARG A 96 4.02 -25.66 16.36
C ARG A 96 2.97 -24.87 17.10
N LYS A 97 2.12 -24.14 16.39
CA LYS A 97 1.14 -23.21 16.95
C LYS A 97 -0.23 -23.44 16.33
N ALA A 98 -1.25 -23.53 17.19
CA ALA A 98 -2.64 -23.51 16.75
C ALA A 98 -3.12 -22.06 16.60
N PHE A 99 -3.77 -21.78 15.48
CA PHE A 99 -4.47 -20.53 15.20
C PHE A 99 -5.94 -20.84 14.94
N ASP A 100 -6.80 -19.93 15.36
CA ASP A 100 -8.24 -20.01 15.08
C ASP A 100 -8.56 -19.45 13.70
N LEU A 101 -7.75 -18.48 13.19
CA LEU A 101 -7.93 -17.83 11.91
C LEU A 101 -6.56 -17.49 11.29
N LEU A 102 -6.47 -17.65 9.97
CA LEU A 102 -5.30 -17.25 9.17
C LEU A 102 -5.72 -16.09 8.25
N VAL A 103 -5.00 -14.98 8.31
CA VAL A 103 -5.16 -13.85 7.39
C VAL A 103 -3.86 -13.62 6.64
N THR A 104 -3.90 -13.61 5.33
CA THR A 104 -2.74 -13.37 4.45
C THR A 104 -2.98 -12.14 3.59
N THR A 105 -1.91 -11.49 3.14
CA THR A 105 -2.00 -10.29 2.28
C THR A 105 -1.46 -10.50 0.87
N HIS A 106 -0.86 -11.67 0.58
CA HIS A 106 -0.21 -11.95 -0.69
C HIS A 106 -0.74 -13.26 -1.31
N PRO A 107 -1.04 -13.32 -2.63
CA PRO A 107 -1.64 -14.48 -3.27
C PRO A 107 -0.79 -15.75 -3.12
N VAL A 108 0.52 -15.71 -3.41
CA VAL A 108 1.41 -16.89 -3.28
C VAL A 108 1.43 -17.40 -1.84
N GLN A 109 1.41 -16.51 -0.86
CA GLN A 109 1.36 -16.89 0.55
C GLN A 109 0.02 -17.56 0.89
N SER A 110 -1.11 -17.01 0.43
CA SER A 110 -2.43 -17.60 0.63
C SER A 110 -2.51 -19.02 0.06
N LEU A 111 -2.03 -19.21 -1.17
CA LEU A 111 -1.94 -20.51 -1.82
C LEU A 111 -1.11 -21.51 -1.00
N THR A 112 0.04 -21.06 -0.51
CA THR A 112 0.93 -21.90 0.32
C THR A 112 0.24 -22.31 1.62
N PHE A 113 -0.41 -21.36 2.30
CA PHE A 113 -1.17 -21.68 3.53
C PHE A 113 -2.36 -22.60 3.24
N ALA A 114 -3.08 -22.42 2.14
CA ALA A 114 -4.16 -23.32 1.73
C ALA A 114 -3.66 -24.75 1.50
N GLN A 115 -2.49 -24.91 0.85
CA GLN A 115 -1.86 -26.20 0.64
C GLN A 115 -1.41 -26.85 1.96
N VAL A 116 -0.68 -26.10 2.80
CA VAL A 116 -0.16 -26.60 4.08
C VAL A 116 -1.29 -26.97 5.05
N ARG A 117 -2.34 -26.13 5.12
CA ARG A 117 -3.54 -26.39 5.92
C ARG A 117 -4.16 -27.75 5.54
N ARG A 118 -4.33 -28.00 4.24
CA ARG A 118 -4.88 -29.26 3.74
C ARG A 118 -3.98 -30.44 4.03
N GLU A 119 -2.66 -30.30 3.86
CA GLU A 119 -1.66 -31.34 4.17
C GLU A 119 -1.70 -31.73 5.64
N LEU A 120 -1.95 -30.78 6.54
CA LEU A 120 -2.05 -31.00 7.97
C LEU A 120 -3.47 -31.39 8.45
N GLY A 121 -4.46 -31.45 7.55
CA GLY A 121 -5.85 -31.73 7.90
C GLY A 121 -6.50 -30.64 8.77
N LEU A 122 -6.00 -29.38 8.71
CA LEU A 122 -6.53 -28.28 9.50
C LEU A 122 -7.77 -27.69 8.87
N VAL A 123 -8.76 -27.40 9.71
CA VAL A 123 -10.03 -26.74 9.33
C VAL A 123 -10.02 -25.22 9.63
N THR A 124 -8.91 -24.69 10.09
CA THR A 124 -8.74 -23.26 10.41
C THR A 124 -9.08 -22.40 9.18
N PRO A 125 -10.01 -21.42 9.28
CA PRO A 125 -10.34 -20.55 8.15
C PRO A 125 -9.14 -19.76 7.67
N LEU A 126 -9.07 -19.56 6.33
CA LEU A 126 -8.04 -18.78 5.66
C LEU A 126 -8.69 -17.61 4.92
N VAL A 127 -8.32 -16.40 5.28
CA VAL A 127 -8.80 -15.16 4.66
C VAL A 127 -7.65 -14.49 3.91
N LEU A 128 -7.92 -14.01 2.71
CA LEU A 128 -6.97 -13.21 1.93
C LEU A 128 -7.42 -11.75 1.88
N ALA A 129 -6.60 -10.86 2.41
CA ALA A 129 -6.78 -9.44 2.28
C ALA A 129 -6.09 -8.93 1.01
N VAL A 130 -6.87 -8.36 0.10
CA VAL A 130 -6.43 -7.84 -1.19
C VAL A 130 -6.09 -6.36 -1.04
N PRO A 131 -4.80 -5.96 -1.13
CA PRO A 131 -4.42 -4.56 -0.97
C PRO A 131 -4.81 -3.69 -2.17
N ASP A 132 -4.91 -4.28 -3.36
CA ASP A 132 -5.09 -3.57 -4.63
C ASP A 132 -6.50 -3.01 -4.80
N TYR A 133 -6.65 -1.97 -5.63
CA TYR A 133 -7.93 -1.38 -6.00
C TYR A 133 -8.23 -1.54 -7.49
N GLY A 134 -9.51 -1.39 -7.85
CA GLY A 134 -10.00 -1.58 -9.21
C GLY A 134 -10.03 -3.05 -9.56
N VAL A 135 -9.40 -3.44 -10.65
CA VAL A 135 -9.27 -4.84 -11.08
C VAL A 135 -7.90 -5.38 -10.65
N PRO A 136 -7.80 -6.05 -9.49
CA PRO A 136 -6.54 -6.57 -9.01
C PRO A 136 -6.06 -7.75 -9.86
N ALA A 137 -4.79 -8.14 -9.64
CA ALA A 137 -4.23 -9.31 -10.29
C ALA A 137 -5.07 -10.57 -10.03
N THR A 138 -5.30 -11.35 -11.07
CA THR A 138 -6.14 -12.55 -11.02
C THR A 138 -5.63 -13.64 -10.06
N GLY A 139 -4.35 -13.59 -9.70
CA GLY A 139 -3.75 -14.51 -8.72
C GLY A 139 -4.38 -14.48 -7.32
N TYR A 140 -5.10 -13.44 -6.95
CA TYR A 140 -5.80 -13.39 -5.66
C TYR A 140 -7.02 -14.33 -5.60
N TYR A 141 -7.62 -14.67 -6.74
CA TYR A 141 -8.70 -15.65 -6.79
C TYR A 141 -8.37 -16.72 -7.86
N PRO A 142 -7.56 -17.71 -7.50
CA PRO A 142 -7.00 -18.67 -8.45
C PRO A 142 -8.09 -19.56 -9.06
N PRO A 143 -7.87 -20.06 -10.29
CA PRO A 143 -8.79 -20.99 -10.95
C PRO A 143 -8.85 -22.37 -10.28
N LEU A 144 -7.95 -22.64 -9.32
CA LEU A 144 -7.88 -23.88 -8.57
C LEU A 144 -8.69 -23.79 -7.26
N PRO A 145 -9.91 -24.34 -7.17
CA PRO A 145 -10.79 -24.20 -5.99
C PRO A 145 -10.14 -24.65 -4.69
N THR A 146 -9.33 -25.71 -4.74
CA THR A 146 -8.64 -26.29 -3.57
C THR A 146 -7.54 -25.40 -2.98
N LEU A 147 -7.13 -24.37 -3.70
CA LEU A 147 -6.10 -23.42 -3.27
C LEU A 147 -6.68 -22.03 -2.97
N ARG A 148 -8.01 -21.84 -3.09
CA ARG A 148 -8.67 -20.59 -2.73
C ARG A 148 -8.69 -20.38 -1.22
N SER A 149 -8.60 -19.12 -0.81
CA SER A 149 -8.97 -18.71 0.55
C SER A 149 -10.47 -18.90 0.77
N ASP A 150 -10.88 -19.05 2.02
CA ASP A 150 -12.28 -19.22 2.38
C ASP A 150 -13.07 -17.92 2.24
N ALA A 151 -12.38 -16.76 2.41
CA ALA A 151 -12.96 -15.45 2.16
C ALA A 151 -11.93 -14.44 1.66
N LEU A 152 -12.42 -13.33 1.08
CA LEU A 152 -11.65 -12.20 0.62
C LEU A 152 -12.05 -10.94 1.37
N ILE A 153 -11.06 -10.15 1.78
CA ILE A 153 -11.26 -8.79 2.27
C ILE A 153 -10.73 -7.84 1.21
N VAL A 154 -11.56 -6.90 0.78
CA VAL A 154 -11.23 -5.91 -0.24
C VAL A 154 -11.37 -4.49 0.31
N MET A 155 -10.61 -3.55 -0.25
CA MET A 155 -10.48 -2.20 0.31
C MET A 155 -11.52 -1.21 -0.25
N GLU A 156 -12.10 -1.50 -1.45
CA GLU A 156 -13.00 -0.56 -2.10
C GLU A 156 -14.02 -1.26 -3.02
N GLU A 157 -15.07 -0.51 -3.44
CA GLU A 157 -16.24 -1.05 -4.11
C GLU A 157 -15.95 -1.68 -5.47
N SER A 158 -15.08 -1.07 -6.30
CA SER A 158 -14.84 -1.60 -7.64
C SER A 158 -14.10 -2.94 -7.60
N THR A 159 -13.26 -3.15 -6.61
CA THR A 159 -12.64 -4.45 -6.33
C THR A 159 -13.67 -5.47 -5.84
N LEU A 160 -14.61 -5.06 -5.00
CA LEU A 160 -15.72 -5.92 -4.55
C LEU A 160 -16.57 -6.39 -5.75
N GLU A 161 -16.99 -5.47 -6.61
CA GLU A 161 -17.75 -5.77 -7.81
C GLU A 161 -16.99 -6.69 -8.78
N HIS A 162 -15.67 -6.49 -8.89
CA HIS A 162 -14.83 -7.39 -9.69
C HIS A 162 -14.93 -8.84 -9.18
N TYR A 163 -14.78 -9.08 -7.87
CA TYR A 163 -14.86 -10.45 -7.33
C TYR A 163 -16.29 -11.02 -7.39
N ARG A 164 -17.32 -10.20 -7.24
CA ARG A 164 -18.71 -10.61 -7.51
C ARG A 164 -18.87 -11.10 -8.94
N SER A 165 -18.33 -10.38 -9.91
CA SER A 165 -18.39 -10.77 -11.33
C SER A 165 -17.66 -12.09 -11.63
N LEU A 166 -16.67 -12.46 -10.81
CA LEU A 166 -15.99 -13.75 -10.85
C LEU A 166 -16.76 -14.89 -10.15
N GLY A 167 -17.95 -14.60 -9.60
CA GLY A 167 -18.79 -15.58 -8.91
C GLY A 167 -18.34 -15.90 -7.48
N VAL A 168 -17.59 -15.01 -6.83
CA VAL A 168 -17.30 -15.17 -5.39
C VAL A 168 -18.58 -14.90 -4.61
N PRO A 169 -19.05 -15.85 -3.76
CA PRO A 169 -20.25 -15.68 -2.95
C PRO A 169 -20.15 -14.46 -2.00
N GLU A 170 -21.27 -13.76 -1.83
CA GLU A 170 -21.33 -12.52 -1.03
C GLU A 170 -20.88 -12.72 0.42
N GLU A 171 -21.24 -13.85 1.01
CA GLU A 171 -20.86 -14.21 2.38
C GLU A 171 -19.35 -14.43 2.57
N ARG A 172 -18.59 -14.60 1.45
CA ARG A 172 -17.14 -14.74 1.42
C ARG A 172 -16.43 -13.44 1.08
N LEU A 173 -17.17 -12.36 0.86
CA LEU A 173 -16.63 -11.05 0.52
C LEU A 173 -16.84 -10.09 1.69
N HIS A 174 -15.81 -9.32 2.01
CA HIS A 174 -15.90 -8.23 2.98
C HIS A 174 -15.25 -6.98 2.46
N LEU A 175 -16.00 -5.87 2.48
CA LEU A 175 -15.50 -4.56 2.13
C LEU A 175 -15.05 -3.84 3.41
N SER A 176 -13.73 -3.86 3.68
CA SER A 176 -13.16 -3.26 4.89
C SER A 176 -12.98 -1.75 4.82
N GLY A 177 -13.00 -1.17 3.62
CA GLY A 177 -12.47 0.17 3.41
C GLY A 177 -10.95 0.21 3.59
N PHE A 178 -10.37 1.40 3.47
CA PHE A 178 -8.93 1.57 3.62
C PHE A 178 -8.51 1.45 5.08
N LEU A 179 -7.55 0.56 5.32
CA LEU A 179 -6.90 0.38 6.60
C LEU A 179 -5.55 1.07 6.57
N THR A 180 -5.38 2.12 7.35
CA THR A 180 -4.18 2.95 7.34
C THR A 180 -3.38 2.79 8.62
N ARG A 181 -2.06 2.78 8.52
CA ARG A 181 -1.15 2.67 9.66
C ARG A 181 -1.33 3.84 10.64
N GLU A 182 -1.18 3.56 11.94
CA GLU A 182 -1.46 4.51 13.03
C GLU A 182 -0.75 5.87 12.92
N PRO A 183 0.54 5.97 12.54
CA PRO A 183 1.21 7.27 12.42
C PRO A 183 0.51 8.22 11.45
N PHE A 184 -0.01 7.72 10.33
CA PHE A 184 -0.71 8.54 9.32
C PHE A 184 -2.09 8.96 9.82
N VAL A 185 -2.80 8.08 10.52
CA VAL A 185 -4.09 8.39 11.16
C VAL A 185 -3.90 9.51 12.18
N ARG A 186 -2.88 9.44 13.01
CA ARG A 186 -2.55 10.46 14.02
C ARG A 186 -2.21 11.81 13.39
N VAL A 187 -1.32 11.83 12.39
CA VAL A 187 -0.97 13.07 11.68
C VAL A 187 -2.18 13.64 10.94
N GLY A 188 -2.95 12.80 10.25
CA GLY A 188 -4.17 13.23 9.56
C GLY A 188 -5.22 13.80 10.52
N ALA A 189 -5.40 13.21 11.70
CA ALA A 189 -6.30 13.73 12.73
C ALA A 189 -5.85 15.11 13.22
N ARG A 190 -4.55 15.30 13.50
CA ARG A 190 -3.99 16.61 13.88
C ARG A 190 -4.20 17.66 12.79
N VAL A 191 -3.88 17.33 11.53
CA VAL A 191 -4.09 18.25 10.39
C VAL A 191 -5.56 18.65 10.24
N ARG A 192 -6.49 17.74 10.50
CA ARG A 192 -7.93 18.06 10.44
C ARG A 192 -8.42 18.93 11.62
N ALA A 193 -7.91 18.66 12.82
CA ALA A 193 -8.34 19.36 14.03
C ALA A 193 -7.74 20.77 14.16
N GLU A 194 -6.46 20.92 13.85
CA GLU A 194 -5.69 22.12 14.11
C GLU A 194 -5.38 22.95 12.84
N GLY A 195 -5.55 22.34 11.67
CA GLY A 195 -5.10 22.90 10.40
C GLY A 195 -3.63 22.58 10.10
N ARG A 196 -3.32 22.44 8.80
CA ARG A 196 -1.98 22.04 8.35
C ARG A 196 -0.89 23.03 8.81
N ASP A 197 -1.14 24.33 8.66
CA ASP A 197 -0.14 25.37 8.99
C ASP A 197 0.21 25.36 10.47
N THR A 198 -0.77 25.11 11.34
CA THR A 198 -0.55 25.02 12.79
C THR A 198 0.34 23.86 13.18
N VAL A 199 0.13 22.68 12.57
CA VAL A 199 0.88 21.45 12.91
C VAL A 199 2.27 21.40 12.30
N ARG A 200 2.57 22.17 11.25
CA ARG A 200 3.85 22.12 10.51
C ARG A 200 5.08 22.32 11.43
N SER A 201 5.01 23.28 12.35
CA SER A 201 6.13 23.53 13.27
C SER A 201 6.43 22.34 14.18
N ALA A 202 5.41 21.70 14.72
CA ALA A 202 5.55 20.52 15.55
C ALA A 202 6.05 19.31 14.73
N LEU A 203 5.50 19.09 13.52
CA LEU A 203 5.96 18.02 12.62
C LEU A 203 7.43 18.23 12.19
N LYS A 204 7.85 19.49 11.92
CA LYS A 204 9.26 19.79 11.65
C LYS A 204 10.13 19.40 12.83
N ALA A 205 9.73 19.75 14.06
CA ALA A 205 10.49 19.40 15.26
C ALA A 205 10.62 17.87 15.42
N GLU A 206 9.56 17.10 15.13
CA GLU A 206 9.59 15.64 15.13
C GLU A 206 10.60 15.09 14.10
N VAL A 207 10.63 15.64 12.88
CA VAL A 207 11.59 15.26 11.84
C VAL A 207 13.01 15.62 12.22
N VAL A 208 13.25 16.83 12.76
CA VAL A 208 14.58 17.31 13.20
C VAL A 208 15.11 16.44 14.34
N ALA A 209 14.25 15.99 15.25
CA ALA A 209 14.66 15.10 16.34
C ALA A 209 15.21 13.76 15.83
N ALA A 210 14.65 13.25 14.71
CA ALA A 210 15.13 12.03 14.07
C ALA A 210 16.30 12.27 13.11
N LEU A 211 16.33 13.42 12.45
CA LEU A 211 17.26 13.79 11.39
C LEU A 211 17.68 15.27 11.55
N PRO A 212 18.74 15.56 12.34
CA PRO A 212 19.17 16.93 12.66
C PRO A 212 19.46 17.81 11.44
N GLU A 213 19.90 17.24 10.31
CA GLU A 213 20.13 17.95 9.06
C GLU A 213 18.87 18.60 8.48
N PHE A 214 17.69 18.15 8.88
CA PHE A 214 16.41 18.74 8.50
C PHE A 214 16.13 20.10 9.19
N ALA A 215 16.96 20.53 10.11
CA ALA A 215 16.81 21.84 10.76
C ALA A 215 16.79 23.01 9.76
N ARG A 216 17.47 22.87 8.62
CA ARG A 216 17.51 23.88 7.53
C ARG A 216 16.22 23.93 6.70
N PHE A 217 15.25 23.03 6.92
CA PHE A 217 13.98 23.05 6.21
C PHE A 217 13.22 24.35 6.47
N ASP A 218 12.80 25.04 5.42
CA ASP A 218 12.10 26.31 5.50
C ASP A 218 10.59 26.12 5.48
N LEU A 219 9.94 26.38 6.61
CA LEU A 219 8.48 26.26 6.73
C LEU A 219 7.70 27.32 5.96
N SER A 220 8.32 28.43 5.53
CA SER A 220 7.67 29.47 4.75
C SER A 220 7.49 29.09 3.29
N ARG A 221 8.25 28.08 2.80
CA ARG A 221 8.23 27.61 1.42
C ARG A 221 7.29 26.40 1.26
N PRO A 222 6.50 26.32 0.18
CA PRO A 222 5.77 25.10 -0.15
C PRO A 222 6.74 23.93 -0.36
N THR A 223 6.26 22.72 -0.15
CA THR A 223 7.09 21.51 -0.15
C THR A 223 6.61 20.50 -1.18
N LEU A 224 7.49 20.14 -2.12
CA LEU A 224 7.34 19.00 -3.00
C LEU A 224 7.82 17.74 -2.28
N LEU A 225 7.01 16.68 -2.26
CA LEU A 225 7.37 15.39 -1.68
C LEU A 225 7.40 14.31 -2.78
N PHE A 226 8.59 13.82 -3.09
CA PHE A 226 8.82 12.75 -4.04
C PHE A 226 8.84 11.40 -3.34
N LEU A 227 7.96 10.49 -3.77
CA LEU A 227 7.84 9.13 -3.24
C LEU A 227 7.94 8.12 -4.40
N GLY A 228 8.91 7.21 -4.34
CA GLY A 228 9.11 6.16 -5.35
C GLY A 228 8.74 4.75 -4.86
N GLY A 229 8.09 4.64 -3.70
CA GLY A 229 7.85 3.35 -3.04
C GLY A 229 9.13 2.79 -2.40
N SER A 230 9.17 1.48 -2.19
CA SER A 230 10.34 0.81 -1.57
C SER A 230 11.53 0.67 -2.54
N ALA A 231 11.28 0.73 -3.84
CA ALA A 231 12.29 0.62 -4.89
C ALA A 231 12.04 1.68 -5.98
N TRP A 232 12.91 2.66 -6.09
CA TRP A 232 12.87 3.64 -7.17
C TRP A 232 13.12 2.96 -8.51
N THR A 233 12.33 3.33 -9.53
CA THR A 233 12.58 2.90 -10.89
C THR A 233 13.50 3.93 -11.57
N SER A 234 14.38 3.48 -12.47
CA SER A 234 15.28 4.34 -13.25
C SER A 234 14.55 5.43 -14.06
N LYS A 235 13.22 5.28 -14.27
CA LYS A 235 12.41 6.26 -15.00
C LYS A 235 12.06 7.51 -14.19
N THR A 236 12.19 7.47 -12.88
CA THR A 236 11.92 8.63 -12.01
C THR A 236 13.09 9.61 -11.97
N GLU A 237 14.32 9.13 -12.23
CA GLU A 237 15.54 9.95 -12.20
C GLU A 237 15.51 11.14 -13.17
N PRO A 238 15.07 11.01 -14.45
CA PRO A 238 15.03 12.13 -15.38
C PRO A 238 14.12 13.26 -14.92
N LEU A 239 12.92 12.93 -14.41
CA LEU A 239 12.00 13.94 -13.87
C LEU A 239 12.63 14.69 -12.71
N LEU A 240 13.22 13.95 -11.77
CA LEU A 240 13.85 14.56 -10.60
C LEU A 240 15.02 15.45 -10.99
N ALA A 241 15.82 15.06 -12.00
CA ALA A 241 16.89 15.89 -12.54
C ALA A 241 16.36 17.20 -13.13
N GLU A 242 15.26 17.16 -13.90
CA GLU A 242 14.61 18.37 -14.44
C GLU A 242 14.07 19.28 -13.34
N VAL A 243 13.43 18.72 -12.32
CA VAL A 243 12.90 19.48 -11.19
C VAL A 243 14.02 20.15 -10.39
N LEU A 244 15.12 19.43 -10.12
CA LEU A 244 16.26 19.97 -9.39
C LEU A 244 17.07 21.01 -10.19
N ALA A 245 17.02 20.94 -11.53
CA ALA A 245 17.65 21.91 -12.42
C ALA A 245 16.78 23.15 -12.68
N ASP A 246 15.51 23.14 -12.28
CA ASP A 246 14.58 24.24 -12.52
C ASP A 246 14.76 25.37 -11.48
N PRO A 247 15.29 26.55 -11.85
CA PRO A 247 15.56 27.63 -10.91
C PRO A 247 14.30 28.12 -10.20
N ALA A 248 13.17 28.22 -10.92
CA ALA A 248 11.93 28.74 -10.36
C ALA A 248 11.36 27.81 -9.28
N VAL A 249 11.43 26.48 -9.49
CA VAL A 249 11.02 25.49 -8.49
C VAL A 249 11.99 25.52 -7.31
N HIS A 250 13.30 25.56 -7.59
CA HIS A 250 14.33 25.55 -6.56
C HIS A 250 14.26 26.79 -5.63
N GLU A 251 13.97 27.95 -6.17
CA GLU A 251 13.80 29.18 -5.41
C GLU A 251 12.47 29.20 -4.61
N ALA A 252 11.40 28.63 -5.18
CA ALA A 252 10.06 28.74 -4.63
C ALA A 252 9.71 27.64 -3.60
N ALA A 253 10.35 26.47 -3.64
CA ALA A 253 9.89 25.32 -2.87
C ALA A 253 11.04 24.55 -2.18
N ASN A 254 10.72 23.88 -1.06
CA ASN A 254 11.54 22.76 -0.59
C ASN A 254 11.27 21.54 -1.45
N VAL A 255 12.31 20.77 -1.72
CA VAL A 255 12.23 19.48 -2.42
C VAL A 255 12.60 18.36 -1.45
N VAL A 256 11.67 17.54 -1.07
CA VAL A 256 11.88 16.38 -0.19
C VAL A 256 11.79 15.12 -1.02
N VAL A 257 12.83 14.29 -0.99
CA VAL A 257 12.90 13.03 -1.73
C VAL A 257 13.09 11.86 -0.77
N VAL A 258 12.16 10.90 -0.80
CA VAL A 258 12.30 9.63 -0.06
C VAL A 258 12.73 8.55 -1.05
N ALA A 259 14.05 8.29 -1.09
CA ALA A 259 14.68 7.36 -2.04
C ALA A 259 14.46 5.87 -1.71
N GLY A 260 13.83 5.56 -0.58
CA GLY A 260 13.57 4.18 -0.18
C GLY A 260 14.87 3.42 0.13
N ARG A 261 14.95 2.16 -0.30
CA ARG A 261 16.08 1.27 -0.02
C ARG A 261 17.23 1.37 -1.03
N ASP A 262 17.12 2.23 -2.02
CA ASP A 262 18.17 2.43 -3.03
C ASP A 262 19.25 3.39 -2.52
N ARG A 263 20.24 2.83 -1.82
CA ARG A 263 21.37 3.60 -1.25
C ARG A 263 22.23 4.29 -2.30
N ALA A 264 22.38 3.70 -3.49
CA ALA A 264 23.18 4.30 -4.57
C ALA A 264 22.46 5.53 -5.12
N PHE A 265 21.17 5.44 -5.33
CA PHE A 265 20.33 6.56 -5.74
C PHE A 265 20.31 7.67 -4.68
N GLU A 266 20.12 7.32 -3.40
CA GLU A 266 20.18 8.26 -2.27
C GLU A 266 21.51 9.02 -2.24
N ALA A 267 22.63 8.31 -2.30
CA ALA A 267 23.96 8.91 -2.29
C ALA A 267 24.21 9.84 -3.49
N GLY A 268 23.80 9.42 -4.69
CA GLY A 268 23.89 10.22 -5.91
C GLY A 268 23.05 11.50 -5.86
N LEU A 269 21.88 11.46 -5.21
CA LEU A 269 21.04 12.65 -5.00
C LEU A 269 21.62 13.56 -3.94
N ARG A 270 22.08 13.04 -2.81
CA ARG A 270 22.73 13.83 -1.75
C ARG A 270 23.95 14.59 -2.26
N ALA A 271 24.76 13.97 -3.14
CA ALA A 271 25.92 14.61 -3.75
C ALA A 271 25.56 15.80 -4.67
N ARG A 272 24.34 15.85 -5.18
CA ARG A 272 23.82 16.91 -6.07
C ARG A 272 22.83 17.83 -5.40
N ALA A 273 22.45 17.53 -4.15
CA ALA A 273 21.48 18.30 -3.40
C ALA A 273 22.03 19.70 -3.09
N GLY A 274 21.31 20.72 -3.54
CA GLY A 274 21.54 22.12 -3.20
C GLY A 274 20.76 22.54 -1.95
N GLU A 275 20.73 23.84 -1.69
CA GLU A 275 19.90 24.41 -0.65
C GLU A 275 18.42 24.14 -0.91
N GLY A 276 17.65 23.82 0.13
CA GLY A 276 16.22 23.50 0.02
C GLY A 276 15.92 22.08 -0.49
N VAL A 277 16.92 21.25 -0.78
CA VAL A 277 16.77 19.85 -1.20
C VAL A 277 17.13 18.91 -0.05
N HIS A 278 16.15 18.08 0.36
CA HIS A 278 16.27 17.16 1.48
C HIS A 278 16.08 15.72 0.98
N VAL A 279 17.12 14.89 1.10
CA VAL A 279 17.12 13.52 0.59
C VAL A 279 17.16 12.53 1.73
N PHE A 280 16.18 11.64 1.78
CA PHE A 280 16.07 10.57 2.76
C PHE A 280 16.13 9.20 2.06
N GLY A 281 16.74 8.24 2.72
CA GLY A 281 16.66 6.83 2.34
C GLY A 281 15.32 6.22 2.75
N PHE A 282 15.35 4.97 3.22
CA PHE A 282 14.16 4.33 3.80
C PHE A 282 13.87 4.94 5.18
N VAL A 283 12.69 5.48 5.35
CA VAL A 283 12.25 6.13 6.60
C VAL A 283 11.17 5.29 7.31
N ALA A 284 11.15 5.36 8.63
CA ALA A 284 10.11 4.73 9.43
C ALA A 284 8.73 5.37 9.16
N PRO A 285 7.63 4.65 9.40
CA PRO A 285 6.27 5.16 9.16
C PRO A 285 5.96 6.49 9.87
N GLU A 286 6.46 6.68 11.08
CA GLU A 286 6.29 7.90 11.87
C GLU A 286 6.91 9.11 11.16
N LEU A 287 8.13 8.94 10.68
CA LEU A 287 8.84 9.98 9.95
C LEU A 287 8.20 10.27 8.60
N LEU A 288 7.77 9.21 7.87
CA LEU A 288 7.06 9.38 6.59
C LEU A 288 5.74 10.14 6.78
N ALA A 289 4.99 9.83 7.84
CA ALA A 289 3.74 10.53 8.15
C ALA A 289 3.99 12.02 8.45
N ALA A 290 5.05 12.35 9.21
CA ALA A 290 5.44 13.72 9.47
C ALA A 290 5.84 14.46 8.18
N LEU A 291 6.64 13.84 7.31
CA LEU A 291 7.01 14.39 5.99
C LEU A 291 5.78 14.63 5.11
N MET A 292 4.81 13.70 5.07
CA MET A 292 3.54 13.88 4.36
C MET A 292 2.71 15.03 4.96
N GLY A 293 2.74 15.20 6.29
CA GLY A 293 2.07 16.32 6.97
C GLY A 293 2.71 17.68 6.65
N LEU A 294 4.01 17.72 6.40
CA LEU A 294 4.76 18.93 6.01
C LEU A 294 4.59 19.27 4.52
N ALA A 295 4.27 18.31 3.67
CA ALA A 295 4.26 18.46 2.22
C ALA A 295 2.99 19.16 1.71
N ASP A 296 3.11 19.83 0.56
CA ASP A 296 2.02 20.50 -0.15
C ASP A 296 1.70 19.81 -1.47
N VAL A 297 2.72 19.25 -2.15
CA VAL A 297 2.57 18.61 -3.47
C VAL A 297 3.21 17.23 -3.45
N PRO A 298 2.42 16.14 -3.51
CA PRO A 298 2.94 14.78 -3.63
C PRO A 298 3.21 14.43 -5.08
N VAL A 299 4.43 13.98 -5.37
CA VAL A 299 4.86 13.47 -6.69
C VAL A 299 5.27 12.02 -6.55
N LEU A 300 4.57 11.13 -7.27
CA LEU A 300 4.68 9.69 -7.07
C LEU A 300 5.36 9.01 -8.26
N GLY A 301 6.41 8.26 -8.01
CA GLY A 301 7.08 7.38 -8.97
C GLY A 301 6.56 5.94 -8.95
N SER A 302 5.67 5.61 -8.02
CA SER A 302 4.95 4.34 -7.88
C SER A 302 3.71 4.56 -7.05
N LEU A 303 2.68 3.78 -7.32
CA LEU A 303 1.40 3.88 -6.64
C LEU A 303 1.08 2.60 -5.87
N ALA A 304 1.90 2.34 -4.85
CA ALA A 304 1.57 1.28 -3.90
C ALA A 304 0.24 1.60 -3.18
N PRO A 305 -0.65 0.62 -2.99
CA PRO A 305 -1.95 0.83 -2.34
C PRO A 305 -1.87 1.53 -0.99
N ALA A 306 -0.91 1.13 -0.15
CA ALA A 306 -0.70 1.75 1.16
C ALA A 306 -0.36 3.24 1.05
N THR A 307 0.46 3.63 0.07
CA THR A 307 0.86 5.04 -0.13
C THR A 307 -0.34 5.92 -0.44
N LEU A 308 -1.25 5.45 -1.31
CA LEU A 308 -2.48 6.19 -1.59
C LEU A 308 -3.34 6.36 -0.33
N GLN A 309 -3.53 5.30 0.44
CA GLN A 309 -4.32 5.34 1.68
C GLN A 309 -3.73 6.34 2.68
N GLU A 310 -2.43 6.36 2.83
CA GLU A 310 -1.69 7.25 3.72
C GLU A 310 -1.79 8.71 3.30
N LEU A 311 -1.67 8.99 2.00
CA LEU A 311 -1.86 10.34 1.44
C LEU A 311 -3.29 10.83 1.63
N LEU A 312 -4.29 9.98 1.41
CA LEU A 312 -5.70 10.30 1.64
C LEU A 312 -5.98 10.56 3.12
N GLU A 313 -5.39 9.78 4.03
CA GLU A 313 -5.57 9.95 5.47
C GLU A 313 -4.97 11.26 5.98
N VAL A 314 -3.76 11.58 5.55
CA VAL A 314 -3.10 12.86 5.88
C VAL A 314 -3.77 14.04 5.17
N GLY A 315 -4.50 13.80 4.06
CA GLY A 315 -5.15 14.84 3.26
C GLY A 315 -4.17 15.57 2.34
N LEU A 316 -3.13 14.87 1.86
CA LEU A 316 -2.13 15.40 0.96
C LEU A 316 -2.45 15.04 -0.51
N GLY A 317 -2.79 16.05 -1.31
CA GLY A 317 -3.11 15.94 -2.75
C GLY A 317 -3.65 17.25 -3.33
N PRO A 318 -4.01 17.25 -4.62
CA PRO A 318 -4.14 16.11 -5.54
C PRO A 318 -2.80 15.44 -5.85
N LEU A 319 -2.84 14.15 -6.23
CA LEU A 319 -1.66 13.36 -6.51
C LEU A 319 -1.12 13.64 -7.91
N LEU A 320 0.19 13.82 -8.04
CA LEU A 320 0.88 13.83 -9.33
C LEU A 320 1.60 12.50 -9.50
N LEU A 321 1.10 11.62 -10.36
CA LEU A 321 1.68 10.32 -10.62
C LEU A 321 2.50 10.36 -11.91
N PHE A 322 3.81 10.17 -11.78
CA PHE A 322 4.74 10.19 -12.91
C PHE A 322 4.94 8.81 -13.54
N HIS A 323 5.00 7.77 -12.71
CA HIS A 323 5.27 6.41 -13.15
C HIS A 323 4.47 5.42 -12.29
N PHE A 324 4.23 4.23 -12.83
CA PHE A 324 3.63 3.10 -12.13
C PHE A 324 4.29 1.79 -12.56
N ILE A 325 4.19 0.76 -11.72
CA ILE A 325 4.72 -0.57 -12.04
C ILE A 325 3.73 -1.26 -12.99
N PRO A 326 4.13 -1.54 -14.26
CA PRO A 326 3.27 -2.20 -15.23
C PRO A 326 2.72 -3.53 -14.70
N GLY A 327 1.45 -3.81 -15.01
CA GLY A 327 0.74 -5.03 -14.56
C GLY A 327 0.12 -4.87 -13.17
N SER A 328 0.88 -4.57 -12.13
CA SER A 328 0.35 -4.49 -10.76
C SER A 328 -0.36 -3.18 -10.43
N GLU A 329 0.13 -2.03 -10.95
CA GLU A 329 -0.40 -0.72 -10.56
C GLU A 329 -1.27 -0.04 -11.64
N ARG A 330 -1.47 -0.65 -12.81
CA ARG A 330 -2.29 -0.06 -13.87
C ARG A 330 -3.72 0.24 -13.44
N ALA A 331 -4.34 -0.67 -12.69
CA ALA A 331 -5.68 -0.49 -12.17
C ALA A 331 -5.76 0.67 -11.17
N HIS A 332 -4.69 0.90 -10.41
CA HIS A 332 -4.61 2.01 -9.45
C HIS A 332 -4.60 3.37 -10.15
N VAL A 333 -3.94 3.48 -11.33
CA VAL A 333 -3.97 4.72 -12.14
C VAL A 333 -5.41 5.04 -12.53
N GLY A 334 -6.13 4.09 -13.13
CA GLY A 334 -7.53 4.27 -13.50
C GLY A 334 -8.43 4.63 -12.29
N TYR A 335 -8.16 4.04 -11.12
CA TYR A 335 -8.84 4.37 -9.89
C TYR A 335 -8.61 5.84 -9.47
N ILE A 336 -7.35 6.30 -9.45
CA ILE A 336 -7.03 7.70 -9.11
C ILE A 336 -7.78 8.68 -10.02
N GLU A 337 -7.75 8.44 -11.33
CA GLU A 337 -8.37 9.34 -12.31
C GLU A 337 -9.89 9.32 -12.20
N SER A 338 -10.51 8.13 -12.10
CA SER A 338 -11.97 7.98 -11.96
C SER A 338 -12.50 8.59 -10.65
N GLN A 339 -11.74 8.50 -9.56
CA GLN A 339 -12.08 9.10 -8.29
C GLN A 339 -11.63 10.57 -8.16
N ARG A 340 -11.02 11.16 -9.19
CA ARG A 340 -10.50 12.54 -9.21
C ARG A 340 -9.51 12.82 -8.07
N LEU A 341 -8.65 11.85 -7.77
CA LEU A 341 -7.66 11.96 -6.70
C LEU A 341 -6.34 12.56 -7.18
N GLY A 342 -6.11 12.62 -8.48
CA GLY A 342 -4.88 13.14 -9.06
C GLY A 342 -4.80 12.97 -10.57
N LEU A 343 -3.60 13.16 -11.09
CA LEU A 343 -3.29 13.11 -12.52
C LEU A 343 -2.13 12.15 -12.77
N TYR A 344 -2.27 11.34 -13.82
CA TYR A 344 -1.15 10.57 -14.36
C TYR A 344 -0.47 11.37 -15.48
N VAL A 345 0.79 11.72 -15.30
CA VAL A 345 1.57 12.58 -16.20
C VAL A 345 2.95 11.94 -16.45
N PRO A 346 3.09 11.08 -17.46
CA PRO A 346 4.32 10.29 -17.67
C PRO A 346 5.47 11.08 -18.31
N ALA A 347 5.20 12.24 -18.93
CA ALA A 347 6.21 13.05 -19.57
C ALA A 347 6.84 14.05 -18.59
N ALA A 348 8.15 14.02 -18.42
CA ALA A 348 8.84 14.87 -17.46
C ALA A 348 8.62 16.38 -17.68
N PRO A 349 8.68 16.93 -18.91
CA PRO A 349 8.39 18.34 -19.14
C PRO A 349 6.95 18.74 -18.77
N GLU A 350 5.97 17.87 -19.06
CA GLU A 350 4.58 18.12 -18.69
C GLU A 350 4.39 18.04 -17.17
N MET A 351 5.00 17.06 -16.51
CA MET A 351 4.98 16.94 -15.06
C MET A 351 5.59 18.19 -14.40
N LEU A 352 6.69 18.71 -14.91
CA LEU A 352 7.29 19.95 -14.42
C LEU A 352 6.30 21.14 -14.56
N CYS A 353 5.57 21.23 -15.68
CA CYS A 353 4.49 22.23 -15.82
C CYS A 353 3.42 22.07 -14.73
N ARG A 354 2.96 20.83 -14.45
CA ARG A 354 1.97 20.59 -13.38
C ARG A 354 2.52 20.95 -12.00
N ILE A 355 3.79 20.66 -11.73
CA ILE A 355 4.45 21.06 -10.48
C ILE A 355 4.46 22.58 -10.36
N ARG A 356 4.85 23.33 -11.40
CA ARG A 356 4.82 24.78 -11.41
C ARG A 356 3.41 25.34 -11.17
N GLU A 357 2.38 24.76 -11.79
CA GLU A 357 0.97 25.11 -11.55
C GLU A 357 0.57 24.84 -10.08
N MET A 358 1.00 23.72 -9.51
CA MET A 358 0.74 23.38 -8.10
C MET A 358 1.40 24.34 -7.12
N LEU A 359 2.59 24.84 -7.46
CA LEU A 359 3.34 25.83 -6.66
C LEU A 359 2.85 27.27 -6.88
N GLY A 360 1.92 27.53 -7.81
CA GLY A 360 1.48 28.87 -8.15
C GLY A 360 2.46 29.66 -9.03
N LEU A 361 3.45 28.97 -9.62
CA LEU A 361 4.45 29.58 -10.53
C LEU A 361 3.95 29.68 -11.98
N ALA A 362 2.82 29.07 -12.28
CA ALA A 362 2.13 29.15 -13.57
C ALA A 362 0.61 29.15 -13.33
N PRO A 363 -0.20 29.66 -14.27
CA PRO A 363 -1.65 29.57 -14.22
C PRO A 363 -2.10 28.11 -14.13
N SER A 364 -3.05 27.80 -13.23
CA SER A 364 -3.57 26.44 -13.08
C SER A 364 -4.38 26.03 -14.30
N SER A 365 -4.04 24.88 -14.89
CA SER A 365 -4.88 24.27 -15.93
C SER A 365 -6.24 23.85 -15.38
N GLU A 366 -7.24 23.81 -16.26
CA GLU A 366 -8.59 23.37 -15.88
C GLU A 366 -8.59 21.95 -15.30
N GLN A 367 -7.75 21.07 -15.86
CA GLN A 367 -7.62 19.71 -15.38
C GLN A 367 -7.10 19.64 -13.94
N LEU A 368 -6.06 20.43 -13.61
CA LEU A 368 -5.52 20.49 -12.26
C LEU A 368 -6.47 21.15 -11.29
N ALA A 369 -7.17 22.22 -11.71
CA ALA A 369 -8.20 22.86 -10.90
C ALA A 369 -9.31 21.87 -10.52
N ARG A 370 -9.82 21.11 -11.49
CA ARG A 370 -10.82 20.04 -11.24
C ARG A 370 -10.30 18.96 -10.29
N ALA A 371 -9.01 18.58 -10.42
CA ALA A 371 -8.40 17.59 -9.52
C ALA A 371 -8.28 18.13 -8.08
N ARG A 372 -7.94 19.41 -7.90
CA ARG A 372 -7.89 20.07 -6.59
C ARG A 372 -9.27 20.13 -5.93
N ASP A 373 -10.29 20.52 -6.68
CA ASP A 373 -11.66 20.65 -6.16
C ASP A 373 -12.24 19.26 -5.79
N GLY A 374 -11.99 18.26 -6.65
CA GLY A 374 -12.47 16.91 -6.42
C GLY A 374 -11.74 16.18 -5.29
N PHE A 375 -10.43 16.41 -5.11
CA PHE A 375 -9.61 15.67 -4.16
C PHE A 375 -10.10 15.80 -2.72
N ARG A 376 -10.34 17.03 -2.25
CA ARG A 376 -10.75 17.28 -0.84
C ARG A 376 -12.05 16.57 -0.49
N GLU A 377 -13.04 16.69 -1.37
CA GLU A 377 -14.35 16.05 -1.19
C GLU A 377 -14.23 14.52 -1.21
N ARG A 378 -13.55 13.98 -2.23
CA ARG A 378 -13.37 12.53 -2.38
C ARG A 378 -12.56 11.93 -1.24
N ALA A 379 -11.46 12.57 -0.86
CA ALA A 379 -10.66 12.11 0.27
C ALA A 379 -11.48 12.07 1.57
N ARG A 380 -12.34 13.09 1.82
CA ARG A 380 -13.23 13.08 2.98
C ARG A 380 -14.23 11.92 2.92
N LEU A 381 -14.87 11.72 1.78
CA LEU A 381 -15.87 10.67 1.59
C LEU A 381 -15.23 9.27 1.76
N LEU A 382 -14.08 9.03 1.13
CA LEU A 382 -13.38 7.76 1.23
C LEU A 382 -12.94 7.46 2.67
N ARG A 383 -12.44 8.46 3.41
CA ARG A 383 -12.08 8.30 4.82
C ARG A 383 -13.30 7.96 5.71
N SER A 384 -14.40 8.70 5.57
CA SER A 384 -15.60 8.43 6.39
C SER A 384 -16.13 7.01 6.16
N ARG A 385 -16.22 6.57 4.90
CA ARG A 385 -16.62 5.21 4.55
C ARG A 385 -15.64 4.15 5.07
N SER A 386 -14.33 4.43 5.00
CA SER A 386 -13.30 3.50 5.48
C SER A 386 -13.35 3.32 6.99
N VAL A 387 -13.57 4.39 7.77
CA VAL A 387 -13.74 4.30 9.22
C VAL A 387 -14.97 3.46 9.57
N GLU A 388 -16.12 3.73 8.95
CA GLU A 388 -17.35 2.97 9.18
C GLU A 388 -17.15 1.48 8.90
N ARG A 389 -16.50 1.12 7.80
CA ARG A 389 -16.27 -0.25 7.38
C ARG A 389 -15.19 -0.96 8.20
N ALA A 390 -14.14 -0.25 8.60
CA ALA A 390 -13.11 -0.79 9.45
C ALA A 390 -13.67 -1.28 10.81
N LEU A 391 -14.71 -0.61 11.34
CA LEU A 391 -15.42 -1.05 12.54
C LEU A 391 -16.20 -2.36 12.35
N GLN A 392 -16.51 -2.74 11.12
CA GLN A 392 -17.21 -4.00 10.80
C GLN A 392 -16.25 -5.18 10.63
N LEU A 393 -14.95 -4.91 10.45
CA LEU A 393 -13.94 -5.94 10.20
C LEU A 393 -13.85 -7.00 11.31
N PRO A 394 -13.78 -6.65 12.60
CA PRO A 394 -13.75 -7.65 13.66
C PRO A 394 -14.97 -8.59 13.64
N ARG A 395 -16.17 -8.03 13.44
CA ARG A 395 -17.42 -8.81 13.34
C ARG A 395 -17.42 -9.77 12.14
N PHE A 396 -16.82 -9.35 11.01
CA PHE A 396 -16.67 -10.24 9.87
C PHE A 396 -15.74 -11.41 10.22
N LEU A 397 -14.60 -11.16 10.84
CA LEU A 397 -13.66 -12.21 11.24
C LEU A 397 -14.26 -13.16 12.28
N GLU A 398 -15.07 -12.66 13.22
CA GLU A 398 -15.81 -13.48 14.19
C GLU A 398 -16.81 -14.40 13.48
N ARG A 399 -17.59 -13.92 12.51
CA ARG A 399 -18.47 -14.79 11.71
C ARG A 399 -17.72 -15.89 10.98
N MET A 400 -16.50 -15.60 10.47
CA MET A 400 -15.65 -16.61 9.85
C MET A 400 -15.24 -17.71 10.84
N LEU A 401 -15.10 -17.38 12.12
CA LEU A 401 -14.79 -18.33 13.19
C LEU A 401 -15.99 -19.17 13.62
N GLU A 402 -17.21 -18.65 13.48
CA GLU A 402 -18.45 -19.29 13.93
C GLU A 402 -19.10 -20.16 12.83
N SER A 403 -18.76 -19.94 11.55
CA SER A 403 -19.42 -20.59 10.42
C SER A 403 -18.93 -22.02 10.17
N PRO A 404 -19.75 -23.05 10.41
CA PRO A 404 -19.38 -24.45 10.18
C PRO A 404 -19.17 -24.79 8.69
N GLU A 405 -19.74 -23.99 7.78
CA GLU A 405 -19.69 -24.22 6.33
C GLU A 405 -18.38 -23.81 5.71
N VAL A 406 -17.72 -22.80 6.24
CA VAL A 406 -16.38 -22.40 5.82
C VAL A 406 -15.38 -23.53 6.14
N SER A 407 -15.60 -24.23 7.24
CA SER A 407 -14.80 -25.39 7.65
C SER A 407 -15.05 -26.65 6.78
N ARG A 408 -16.20 -26.76 6.09
CA ARG A 408 -16.60 -27.96 5.32
C ARG A 408 -16.43 -27.81 3.79
N GLY A 409 -16.21 -26.60 3.28
CA GLY A 409 -16.11 -26.34 1.84
C GLY A 409 -14.93 -26.98 1.12
N GLY A 410 -13.95 -27.53 1.86
CA GLY A 410 -12.81 -28.27 1.30
C GLY A 410 -13.04 -29.76 1.05
N ALA A 411 -14.12 -30.37 1.61
CA ALA A 411 -14.30 -31.82 1.61
C ALA A 411 -15.39 -32.36 0.65
N ARG A 412 -16.17 -31.51 0.00
CA ARG A 412 -17.33 -31.96 -0.83
C ARG A 412 -17.17 -31.86 -2.35
N ALA A 413 -15.97 -31.69 -2.86
CA ALA A 413 -15.71 -31.66 -4.32
C ALA A 413 -14.80 -32.80 -4.78
N VAL A 414 -15.01 -34.02 -4.31
CA VAL A 414 -14.55 -35.25 -4.97
C VAL A 414 -15.62 -36.31 -4.73
N GLY A 415 -16.56 -36.35 -5.61
CA GLY A 415 -17.50 -37.42 -5.82
C GLY A 415 -17.76 -37.52 -7.30
#